data_d6b3ce6cd426834507bdbc8a5ec93741
#
_entry.id   d6b3ce6cd426834507bdbc8a5ec93741
#
_cell.length_a   1.000
_cell.length_b   1.000
_cell.length_c   1.000
_cell.angle_alpha   90.00
_cell.angle_beta   90.00
_cell.angle_gamma   90.00
#
_symmetry.space_group_name_H-M   'P 1'
#
loop_
_entity.id
_entity.type
_entity.pdbx_description
1 polymer ?
#
loop_
_entity_poly.entity_id
_entity_poly.type
_entity_poly.pdbx_seq_one_letter_code
_entity_poly.pdbx_strand_id
1 'polypeptide(L)'
;MPAPAADTQLRDLARLRRVRDRIDRDFARPLDVEALAQGIGMSAGHLSRQFRAAYGESVYAYLMTRRIERAMALLRRGDLSVTEVCFEVGCASLGTFSTRFTELVGVPPSVYKRDAAGETQGMPSCVAKQVTRPTRG
;
A
#
# COMPACT_ATOMS: atom_id res chain seq x y z
N MET A 1 10.49 32.05 -24.74
CA MET A 1 11.17 31.41 -23.61
C MET A 1 10.20 30.50 -22.86
N PRO A 2 10.56 29.28 -22.71
CA PRO A 2 9.73 28.42 -21.93
C PRO A 2 9.70 28.89 -20.47
N ALA A 3 8.59 28.68 -19.82
CA ALA A 3 8.47 28.90 -18.39
C ALA A 3 9.02 27.65 -17.71
N PRO A 4 10.33 27.52 -17.57
CA PRO A 4 10.93 26.23 -17.27
C PRO A 4 10.49 25.65 -15.94
N ALA A 5 10.25 26.48 -14.95
CA ALA A 5 9.86 25.95 -13.64
C ALA A 5 8.46 25.32 -13.68
N ALA A 6 7.50 25.99 -14.29
CA ALA A 6 6.14 25.47 -14.39
C ALA A 6 6.07 24.23 -15.28
N ASP A 7 6.75 24.24 -16.43
CA ASP A 7 6.78 23.10 -17.33
C ASP A 7 7.47 21.89 -16.68
N THR A 8 8.58 22.13 -15.98
CA THR A 8 9.30 21.07 -15.27
C THR A 8 8.45 20.46 -14.18
N GLN A 9 7.75 21.29 -13.41
CA GLN A 9 6.86 20.81 -12.35
C GLN A 9 5.72 19.97 -12.91
N LEU A 10 5.11 20.38 -14.02
CA LEU A 10 4.04 19.61 -14.65
C LEU A 10 4.53 18.29 -15.18
N ARG A 11 5.72 18.26 -15.78
CA ARG A 11 6.30 17.02 -16.27
C ARG A 11 6.62 16.07 -15.12
N ASP A 12 7.17 16.60 -14.03
CA ASP A 12 7.50 15.79 -12.86
C ASP A 12 6.23 15.25 -12.21
N LEU A 13 5.19 16.06 -12.09
CA LEU A 13 3.92 15.59 -11.55
C LEU A 13 3.32 14.48 -12.42
N ALA A 14 3.41 14.61 -13.73
CA ALA A 14 2.93 13.58 -14.65
C ALA A 14 3.72 12.28 -14.48
N ARG A 15 5.05 12.39 -14.31
CA ARG A 15 5.91 11.22 -14.05
C ARG A 15 5.57 10.56 -12.72
N LEU A 16 5.39 11.36 -11.67
CA LEU A 16 5.03 10.85 -10.35
C LEU A 16 3.68 10.14 -10.39
N ARG A 17 2.73 10.68 -11.14
CA ARG A 17 1.43 10.03 -11.32
C ARG A 17 1.57 8.68 -12.00
N ARG A 18 2.46 8.55 -12.99
CA ARG A 18 2.72 7.27 -13.63
C ARG A 18 3.32 6.26 -12.66
N VAL A 19 4.18 6.71 -11.75
CA VAL A 19 4.72 5.85 -10.69
C VAL A 19 3.60 5.35 -9.79
N ARG A 20 2.75 6.26 -9.33
CA ARG A 20 1.62 5.92 -8.47
C ARG A 20 0.68 4.93 -9.16
N ASP A 21 0.35 5.19 -10.41
CA ASP A 21 -0.53 4.32 -11.19
C ASP A 21 0.07 2.93 -11.37
N ARG A 22 1.39 2.86 -11.58
CA ARG A 22 2.08 1.59 -11.68
C ARG A 22 2.04 0.81 -10.37
N ILE A 23 2.24 1.50 -9.25
CA ILE A 23 2.13 0.86 -7.94
C ILE A 23 0.70 0.33 -7.73
N ASP A 24 -0.30 1.14 -8.04
CA ASP A 24 -1.70 0.75 -7.89
C ASP A 24 -2.05 -0.49 -8.72
N ARG A 25 -1.44 -0.62 -9.88
CA ARG A 25 -1.69 -1.74 -10.79
C ARG A 25 -0.87 -2.97 -10.43
N ASP A 26 0.41 -2.77 -10.05
CA ASP A 26 1.38 -3.86 -9.95
C ASP A 26 1.92 -4.07 -8.53
N PHE A 27 1.21 -3.63 -7.48
CA PHE A 27 1.74 -3.69 -6.12
C PHE A 27 2.10 -5.11 -5.66
N ALA A 28 1.47 -6.13 -6.23
CA ALA A 28 1.76 -7.53 -5.88
C ALA A 28 3.03 -8.06 -6.51
N ARG A 29 3.65 -7.29 -7.41
CA ARG A 29 4.89 -7.67 -8.06
C ARG A 29 6.08 -7.10 -7.31
N PRO A 30 7.29 -7.65 -7.53
CA PRO A 30 8.50 -7.04 -6.97
C PRO A 30 8.72 -5.66 -7.58
N LEU A 31 8.46 -4.64 -6.80
CA LEU A 31 8.68 -3.25 -7.20
C LEU A 31 9.69 -2.62 -6.25
N ASP A 32 10.67 -1.91 -6.81
CA ASP A 32 11.60 -1.13 -6.02
C ASP A 32 11.73 0.28 -6.60
N VAL A 33 12.28 1.18 -5.80
CA VAL A 33 12.37 2.59 -6.16
C VAL A 33 13.23 2.80 -7.41
N GLU A 34 14.31 2.03 -7.53
CA GLU A 34 15.20 2.16 -8.69
C GLU A 34 14.52 1.80 -10.00
N ALA A 35 13.79 0.68 -10.01
CA ALA A 35 13.05 0.26 -11.20
C ALA A 35 11.97 1.27 -11.57
N LEU A 36 11.25 1.77 -10.56
CA LEU A 36 10.22 2.78 -10.78
C LEU A 36 10.82 4.08 -11.34
N ALA A 37 11.95 4.51 -10.79
CA ALA A 37 12.63 5.71 -11.26
C ALA A 37 13.11 5.56 -12.68
N GLN A 38 13.70 4.41 -13.02
CA GLN A 38 14.16 4.14 -14.39
C GLN A 38 13.01 4.25 -15.39
N GLY A 39 11.84 3.74 -15.02
CA GLY A 39 10.67 3.75 -15.90
C GLY A 39 10.18 5.15 -16.26
N ILE A 40 10.57 6.16 -15.50
CA ILE A 40 10.17 7.55 -15.75
C ILE A 40 11.35 8.48 -16.01
N GLY A 41 12.57 7.93 -16.14
CA GLY A 41 13.74 8.74 -16.43
C GLY A 41 14.24 9.60 -15.29
N MET A 42 14.03 9.18 -14.05
CA MET A 42 14.54 9.86 -12.86
C MET A 42 15.54 8.99 -12.12
N SER A 43 16.43 9.62 -11.34
CA SER A 43 17.21 8.88 -10.36
C SER A 43 16.32 8.47 -9.19
N ALA A 44 16.71 7.41 -8.47
CA ALA A 44 15.96 6.94 -7.31
C ALA A 44 15.83 8.03 -6.24
N GLY A 45 16.92 8.78 -6.00
CA GLY A 45 16.89 9.86 -5.02
C GLY A 45 15.97 10.99 -5.41
N HIS A 46 15.98 11.36 -6.69
CA HIS A 46 15.10 12.41 -7.20
C HIS A 46 13.63 11.98 -7.08
N LEU A 47 13.33 10.75 -7.50
CA LEU A 47 11.98 10.21 -7.36
C LEU A 47 11.52 10.22 -5.89
N SER A 48 12.37 9.74 -4.98
CA SER A 48 12.01 9.67 -3.57
C SER A 48 11.65 11.04 -3.00
N ARG A 49 12.47 12.05 -3.30
CA ARG A 49 12.22 13.40 -2.81
C ARG A 49 10.96 14.00 -3.41
N GLN A 50 10.80 13.86 -4.72
CA GLN A 50 9.66 14.44 -5.42
C GLN A 50 8.35 13.76 -5.05
N PHE A 51 8.36 12.43 -4.90
CA PHE A 51 7.17 11.68 -4.51
C PHE A 51 6.69 12.09 -3.11
N ARG A 52 7.62 12.19 -2.16
CA ARG A 52 7.28 12.64 -0.80
C ARG A 52 6.76 14.07 -0.80
N ALA A 53 7.36 14.95 -1.59
CA ALA A 53 6.90 16.33 -1.68
C ALA A 53 5.50 16.43 -2.28
N ALA A 54 5.20 15.60 -3.26
CA ALA A 54 3.90 15.65 -3.96
C ALA A 54 2.79 14.95 -3.19
N TYR A 55 3.08 13.82 -2.55
CA TYR A 55 2.06 12.95 -1.96
C TYR A 55 2.15 12.82 -0.44
N GLY A 56 3.15 13.41 0.20
CA GLY A 56 3.27 13.42 1.64
C GLY A 56 3.79 12.14 2.26
N GLU A 57 4.15 11.13 1.46
CA GLU A 57 4.68 9.87 1.94
C GLU A 57 5.69 9.30 0.96
N SER A 58 6.54 8.40 1.44
CA SER A 58 7.55 7.79 0.59
C SER A 58 6.92 6.82 -0.39
N VAL A 59 7.67 6.50 -1.47
CA VAL A 59 7.25 5.48 -2.43
C VAL A 59 7.01 4.15 -1.72
N TYR A 60 7.92 3.76 -0.83
CA TYR A 60 7.80 2.52 -0.09
C TYR A 60 6.55 2.51 0.80
N ALA A 61 6.29 3.60 1.52
CA ALA A 61 5.11 3.69 2.38
C ALA A 61 3.82 3.56 1.57
N TYR A 62 3.77 4.21 0.42
CA TYR A 62 2.62 4.10 -0.47
C TYR A 62 2.42 2.67 -0.96
N LEU A 63 3.50 2.02 -1.41
CA LEU A 63 3.45 0.64 -1.87
C LEU A 63 2.95 -0.29 -0.75
N MET A 64 3.50 -0.15 0.45
CA MET A 64 3.09 -0.99 1.58
C MET A 64 1.63 -0.76 1.96
N THR A 65 1.17 0.48 1.93
CA THR A 65 -0.24 0.78 2.22
C THR A 65 -1.15 0.05 1.24
N ARG A 66 -0.82 0.08 -0.05
CA ARG A 66 -1.61 -0.62 -1.06
C ARG A 66 -1.63 -2.13 -0.82
N ARG A 67 -0.48 -2.70 -0.49
CA ARG A 67 -0.38 -4.13 -0.16
C ARG A 67 -1.21 -4.49 1.07
N ILE A 68 -1.14 -3.66 2.11
CA ILE A 68 -1.90 -3.90 3.35
C ILE A 68 -3.40 -3.77 3.10
N GLU A 69 -3.84 -2.81 2.31
CA GLU A 69 -5.26 -2.68 1.97
C GLU A 69 -5.79 -3.93 1.27
N ARG A 70 -5.02 -4.47 0.34
CA ARG A 70 -5.41 -5.72 -0.34
C ARG A 70 -5.39 -6.89 0.64
N ALA A 71 -4.40 -6.92 1.54
CA ALA A 71 -4.31 -7.98 2.54
C ALA A 71 -5.55 -7.99 3.44
N MET A 72 -6.02 -6.81 3.85
CA MET A 72 -7.24 -6.71 4.66
C MET A 72 -8.43 -7.35 3.95
N ALA A 73 -8.59 -7.06 2.67
CA ALA A 73 -9.68 -7.64 1.89
C ALA A 73 -9.57 -9.16 1.80
N LEU A 74 -8.36 -9.68 1.58
CA LEU A 74 -8.13 -11.13 1.50
C LEU A 74 -8.35 -11.81 2.85
N LEU A 75 -7.92 -11.18 3.93
CA LEU A 75 -8.12 -11.72 5.29
C LEU A 75 -9.59 -11.76 5.67
N ARG A 76 -10.36 -10.73 5.27
CA ARG A 76 -11.82 -10.72 5.50
C ARG A 76 -12.51 -11.83 4.72
N ARG A 77 -12.03 -12.14 3.53
CA ARG A 77 -12.57 -13.25 2.73
C ARG A 77 -12.38 -14.60 3.43
N GLY A 78 -11.26 -14.77 4.13
CA GLY A 78 -11.06 -15.86 5.07
C GLY A 78 -10.56 -17.18 4.50
N ASP A 79 -10.38 -17.30 3.19
CA ASP A 79 -9.96 -18.55 2.56
C ASP A 79 -8.45 -18.75 2.47
N LEU A 80 -7.66 -17.73 2.80
CA LEU A 80 -6.21 -17.80 2.77
C LEU A 80 -5.64 -17.62 4.18
N SER A 81 -4.53 -18.29 4.45
CA SER A 81 -3.78 -18.08 5.70
C SER A 81 -3.08 -16.73 5.68
N VAL A 82 -2.66 -16.26 6.85
CA VAL A 82 -1.89 -15.02 6.96
C VAL A 82 -0.63 -15.09 6.10
N THR A 83 0.07 -16.23 6.13
CA THR A 83 1.28 -16.41 5.33
C THR A 83 0.98 -16.34 3.83
N GLU A 84 -0.10 -17.00 3.41
CA GLU A 84 -0.51 -16.95 2.01
C GLU A 84 -0.87 -15.53 1.58
N VAL A 85 -1.58 -14.80 2.43
CA VAL A 85 -1.94 -13.40 2.14
C VAL A 85 -0.69 -12.54 1.99
N CYS A 86 0.28 -12.72 2.90
CA CYS A 86 1.55 -11.98 2.85
C CYS A 86 2.21 -12.08 1.46
N PHE A 87 2.35 -13.30 0.96
CA PHE A 87 2.99 -13.50 -0.33
C PHE A 87 2.09 -13.12 -1.51
N GLU A 88 0.80 -13.31 -1.38
CA GLU A 88 -0.16 -12.94 -2.42
C GLU A 88 -0.15 -11.45 -2.71
N VAL A 89 0.04 -10.62 -1.70
CA VAL A 89 0.09 -9.17 -1.88
C VAL A 89 1.48 -8.65 -2.23
N GLY A 90 2.45 -9.54 -2.42
CA GLY A 90 3.78 -9.16 -2.88
C GLY A 90 4.81 -8.90 -1.79
N CYS A 91 4.50 -9.18 -0.54
CA CYS A 91 5.48 -9.04 0.54
C CYS A 91 6.38 -10.26 0.57
N ALA A 92 7.68 -10.04 0.76
CA ALA A 92 8.66 -11.11 0.78
C ALA A 92 8.96 -11.62 2.18
N SER A 93 8.62 -10.83 3.21
CA SER A 93 8.94 -11.14 4.60
C SER A 93 7.67 -11.08 5.44
N LEU A 94 7.34 -12.18 6.08
CA LEU A 94 6.18 -12.25 6.98
C LEU A 94 6.34 -11.32 8.17
N GLY A 95 7.56 -11.20 8.71
CA GLY A 95 7.82 -10.31 9.83
C GLY A 95 7.59 -8.84 9.48
N THR A 96 8.13 -8.40 8.35
CA THR A 96 7.92 -7.03 7.89
C THR A 96 6.45 -6.78 7.58
N PHE A 97 5.79 -7.74 6.93
CA PHE A 97 4.36 -7.65 6.64
C PHE A 97 3.55 -7.48 7.92
N SER A 98 3.79 -8.32 8.91
CA SER A 98 3.05 -8.28 10.18
C SER A 98 3.27 -6.96 10.93
N THR A 99 4.50 -6.46 10.94
CA THR A 99 4.82 -5.19 11.59
C THR A 99 4.09 -4.03 10.91
N ARG A 100 4.17 -3.95 9.58
CA ARG A 100 3.51 -2.86 8.86
C ARG A 100 1.99 -2.97 8.94
N PHE A 101 1.46 -4.19 8.87
CA PHE A 101 0.03 -4.39 9.04
C PHE A 101 -0.44 -3.87 10.39
N THR A 102 0.26 -4.24 11.46
CA THR A 102 -0.09 -3.79 12.81
C THR A 102 0.00 -2.27 12.95
N GLU A 103 1.03 -1.67 12.37
CA GLU A 103 1.19 -0.21 12.39
C GLU A 103 0.03 0.52 11.70
N LEU A 104 -0.41 0.00 10.57
CA LEU A 104 -1.45 0.65 9.76
C LEU A 104 -2.87 0.32 10.21
N VAL A 105 -3.10 -0.90 10.67
CA VAL A 105 -4.45 -1.39 10.99
C VAL A 105 -4.75 -1.34 12.49
N GLY A 106 -3.72 -1.45 13.31
CA GLY A 106 -3.88 -1.40 14.76
C GLY A 106 -3.89 -2.75 15.46
N VAL A 107 -4.01 -3.84 14.71
CA VAL A 107 -3.96 -5.21 15.24
C VAL A 107 -3.16 -6.10 14.30
N PRO A 108 -2.58 -7.20 14.79
CA PRO A 108 -1.87 -8.14 13.93
C PRO A 108 -2.78 -8.80 12.89
N PRO A 109 -2.22 -9.27 11.77
CA PRO A 109 -3.02 -9.91 10.72
C PRO A 109 -3.84 -11.10 11.19
N SER A 110 -3.30 -11.92 12.09
CA SER A 110 -4.01 -13.09 12.62
C SER A 110 -5.22 -12.69 13.44
N VAL A 111 -5.09 -11.63 14.23
CA VAL A 111 -6.18 -11.10 15.03
C VAL A 111 -7.26 -10.50 14.12
N TYR A 112 -6.84 -9.74 13.12
CA TYR A 112 -7.76 -9.14 12.16
C TYR A 112 -8.59 -10.22 11.45
N LYS A 113 -7.92 -11.27 10.98
CA LYS A 113 -8.59 -12.37 10.29
C LYS A 113 -9.59 -13.08 11.20
N ARG A 114 -9.18 -13.37 12.44
CA ARG A 114 -10.03 -14.04 13.42
C ARG A 114 -11.26 -13.19 13.75
N ASP A 115 -11.06 -11.90 13.99
CA ASP A 115 -12.15 -10.99 14.35
C ASP A 115 -13.12 -10.83 13.20
N ALA A 116 -12.64 -10.74 11.97
CA ALA A 116 -13.49 -10.65 10.79
C ALA A 116 -14.36 -11.89 10.62
N ALA A 117 -13.79 -13.08 10.85
CA ALA A 117 -14.54 -14.34 10.77
C ALA A 117 -15.61 -14.42 11.86
N GLY A 118 -15.26 -14.03 13.08
CA GLY A 118 -16.22 -14.02 14.19
C GLY A 118 -17.37 -13.07 13.97
N GLU A 119 -17.07 -11.90 13.45
CA GLU A 119 -18.09 -10.89 13.17
C GLU A 119 -19.05 -11.33 12.07
N THR A 120 -18.53 -11.95 11.01
CA THR A 120 -19.39 -12.43 9.92
C THR A 120 -20.32 -13.54 10.35
N GLN A 121 -19.95 -14.27 11.38
CA GLN A 121 -20.74 -15.41 11.81
C GLN A 121 -21.87 -15.08 12.77
N GLY A 122 -21.79 -13.99 13.52
CA GLY A 122 -22.77 -13.77 14.55
C GLY A 122 -23.05 -12.34 14.95
N MET A 123 -22.38 -11.38 14.35
CA MET A 123 -22.53 -9.98 14.74
C MET A 123 -23.49 -9.22 13.85
N PRO A 124 -24.23 -8.24 14.40
CA PRO A 124 -25.01 -7.34 13.56
C PRO A 124 -24.12 -6.61 12.56
N SER A 125 -24.66 -6.32 11.37
CA SER A 125 -23.91 -5.67 10.31
C SER A 125 -23.29 -4.34 10.74
N CYS A 126 -23.98 -3.57 11.57
CA CYS A 126 -23.46 -2.27 12.00
C CYS A 126 -22.23 -2.42 12.88
N VAL A 127 -22.19 -3.46 13.74
CA VAL A 127 -21.03 -3.73 14.58
C VAL A 127 -19.87 -4.23 13.74
N ALA A 128 -20.14 -5.13 12.82
CA ALA A 128 -19.13 -5.65 11.91
C ALA A 128 -18.48 -4.53 11.11
N LYS A 129 -19.27 -3.58 10.63
CA LYS A 129 -18.72 -2.43 9.88
C LYS A 129 -17.79 -1.57 10.72
N GLN A 130 -18.14 -1.37 11.99
CA GLN A 130 -17.30 -0.56 12.88
C GLN A 130 -15.96 -1.23 13.16
N VAL A 131 -15.97 -2.53 13.37
CA VAL A 131 -14.78 -3.29 13.75
C VAL A 131 -13.88 -3.54 12.54
N THR A 132 -14.45 -3.79 11.38
CA THR A 132 -13.66 -4.07 10.17
C THR A 132 -13.14 -2.82 9.48
N ARG A 133 -13.57 -1.64 9.90
CA ARG A 133 -13.08 -0.40 9.34
C ARG A 133 -11.65 -0.18 9.79
N PRO A 134 -10.70 -0.01 8.85
CA PRO A 134 -9.32 0.25 9.23
C PRO A 134 -9.22 1.57 9.98
N THR A 135 -8.49 1.53 11.08
CA THR A 135 -8.13 2.74 11.78
C THR A 135 -6.96 3.36 11.05
N ARG A 136 -7.26 4.34 10.26
CA ARG A 136 -6.21 5.16 9.71
C ARG A 136 -6.06 6.36 10.64
N GLY A 137 -4.92 6.43 11.18
CA GLY A 137 -4.60 7.54 12.06
C GLY A 137 -4.69 8.85 11.35
#